data_a521e28744d5d07ffc37e1595eb04888
#
_entry.id   a521e28744d5d07ffc37e1595eb04888
#
_cell.length_a   1.000
_cell.length_b   1.000
_cell.length_c   1.000
_cell.angle_alpha   90.00
_cell.angle_beta   90.00
_cell.angle_gamma   90.00
#
_symmetry.space_group_name_H-M   'P 1'
#
loop_
_entity.id
_entity.type
_entity.pdbx_description
1 polymer ?
#
loop_
_entity_poly.entity_id
_entity_poly.type
_entity_poly.pdbx_seq_one_letter_code
_entity_poly.pdbx_strand_id
1 'polypeptide(L)'
;MFSSAQEPLALLIELTPKLAKKRFRQCIYDEWNHLCGYCEEPATSLDHIVPRHRSGSSNRHNLLPCCRRCNQAKSSTRMEEWYVRQDFFTQARMDKITSWTKQGIVDLFA
;
A
#
# COMPACT_ATOMS: atom_id res chain seq x y z
N MET A 1 -7.62 -10.30 -32.08
CA MET A 1 -6.82 -9.99 -32.66
C MET A 1 -5.97 -8.90 -32.47
N PHE A 2 -6.33 -7.83 -32.21
CA PHE A 2 -5.48 -6.75 -32.07
C PHE A 2 -4.70 -6.73 -30.83
N SER A 3 -5.15 -7.35 -29.75
CA SER A 3 -4.46 -7.34 -28.48
C SER A 3 -3.09 -7.99 -28.58
N SER A 4 -2.95 -9.04 -29.37
CA SER A 4 -1.66 -9.70 -29.46
C SER A 4 -0.61 -8.83 -30.17
N ALA A 5 -1.05 -7.97 -31.06
CA ALA A 5 -0.12 -7.07 -31.76
C ALA A 5 0.26 -5.91 -30.86
N GLN A 6 -0.61 -5.52 -29.95
CA GLN A 6 -0.34 -4.39 -29.07
C GLN A 6 0.39 -4.77 -27.79
N GLU A 7 0.28 -6.01 -27.36
CA GLU A 7 0.90 -6.46 -26.13
C GLU A 7 2.41 -6.22 -26.05
N PRO A 8 3.20 -6.55 -27.08
CA PRO A 8 4.62 -6.28 -26.98
C PRO A 8 4.95 -4.81 -26.78
N LEU A 9 4.19 -3.95 -27.42
CA LEU A 9 4.39 -2.53 -27.27
C LEU A 9 4.02 -2.07 -25.87
N ALA A 10 2.91 -2.59 -25.33
CA ALA A 10 2.49 -2.27 -23.99
C ALA A 10 3.53 -2.74 -22.98
N LEU A 11 4.12 -3.91 -23.18
CA LEU A 11 5.15 -4.42 -22.29
C LEU A 11 6.39 -3.54 -22.32
N LEU A 12 6.79 -3.05 -23.49
CA LEU A 12 7.92 -2.16 -23.57
C LEU A 12 7.70 -0.87 -22.81
N ILE A 13 6.47 -0.34 -22.87
CA ILE A 13 6.11 0.84 -22.12
C ILE A 13 6.17 0.56 -20.64
N GLU A 14 5.67 -0.61 -20.22
CA GLU A 14 5.64 -0.99 -18.81
C GLU A 14 7.03 -1.20 -18.22
N LEU A 15 8.01 -1.45 -19.06
CA LEU A 15 9.38 -1.63 -18.60
C LEU A 15 10.08 -0.32 -18.25
N THR A 16 9.50 0.83 -18.60
CA THR A 16 10.13 2.10 -18.20
C THR A 16 10.01 2.25 -16.67
N PRO A 17 11.06 2.76 -16.02
CA PRO A 17 11.01 2.93 -14.56
C PRO A 17 9.85 3.77 -14.08
N LYS A 18 9.51 4.82 -14.80
CA LYS A 18 8.42 5.70 -14.43
C LYS A 18 7.06 4.97 -14.44
N LEU A 19 6.80 4.19 -15.48
CA LEU A 19 5.55 3.45 -15.58
C LEU A 19 5.50 2.28 -14.62
N ALA A 20 6.63 1.63 -14.38
CA ALA A 20 6.71 0.55 -13.41
C ALA A 20 6.35 1.06 -12.01
N LYS A 21 6.86 2.24 -11.63
CA LYS A 21 6.52 2.87 -10.37
C LYS A 21 5.05 3.19 -10.29
N LYS A 22 4.49 3.75 -11.35
CA LYS A 22 3.08 4.12 -11.38
C LYS A 22 2.19 2.90 -11.23
N ARG A 23 2.52 1.81 -11.91
CA ARG A 23 1.77 0.57 -11.81
C ARG A 23 1.87 -0.07 -10.45
N PHE A 24 3.05 -0.04 -9.86
CA PHE A 24 3.27 -0.54 -8.52
C PHE A 24 2.34 0.15 -7.53
N ARG A 25 2.28 1.49 -7.59
CA ARG A 25 1.42 2.27 -6.71
C ARG A 25 -0.06 1.99 -6.99
N GLN A 26 -0.42 1.91 -8.26
CA GLN A 26 -1.80 1.68 -8.67
C GLN A 26 -2.32 0.33 -8.16
N CYS A 27 -1.51 -0.71 -8.20
CA CYS A 27 -1.87 -2.01 -7.69
C CYS A 27 -2.23 -1.96 -6.21
N ILE A 28 -1.46 -1.19 -5.43
CA ILE A 28 -1.73 -1.06 -4.00
C ILE A 28 -3.03 -0.29 -3.77
N TYR A 29 -3.23 0.81 -4.50
CA TYR A 29 -4.47 1.57 -4.38
C TYR A 29 -5.69 0.71 -4.74
N ASP A 30 -5.58 -0.10 -5.79
CA ASP A 30 -6.67 -0.95 -6.23
C ASP A 30 -7.04 -2.01 -5.18
N GLU A 31 -6.06 -2.57 -4.50
CA GLU A 31 -6.30 -3.56 -3.45
C GLU A 31 -7.09 -3.00 -2.28
N TRP A 32 -7.01 -1.69 -2.07
CA TRP A 32 -7.65 -1.00 -0.96
C TRP A 32 -8.80 -0.11 -1.42
N ASN A 33 -9.29 -0.32 -2.64
CA ASN A 33 -10.41 0.45 -3.22
C ASN A 33 -10.16 1.96 -3.20
N HIS A 34 -8.89 2.36 -3.30
CA HIS A 34 -8.47 3.77 -3.30
C HIS A 34 -8.84 4.53 -2.01
N LEU A 35 -9.10 3.79 -0.94
CA LEU A 35 -9.44 4.38 0.35
C LEU A 35 -8.29 4.23 1.33
N CYS A 36 -8.21 5.18 2.27
CA CYS A 36 -7.23 5.12 3.35
C CYS A 36 -7.42 3.83 4.13
N GLY A 37 -6.33 3.09 4.36
CA GLY A 37 -6.38 1.84 5.09
C GLY A 37 -6.80 1.99 6.54
N TYR A 38 -6.67 3.20 7.09
CA TYR A 38 -6.98 3.48 8.49
C TYR A 38 -8.38 4.02 8.71
N CYS A 39 -8.80 5.03 7.96
CA CYS A 39 -10.06 5.72 8.21
C CYS A 39 -11.09 5.62 7.08
N GLU A 40 -10.73 5.00 5.98
CA GLU A 40 -11.60 4.81 4.81
C GLU A 40 -11.95 6.08 4.03
N GLU A 41 -11.28 7.19 4.32
CA GLU A 41 -11.40 8.38 3.50
C GLU A 41 -10.58 8.19 2.22
N PRO A 42 -10.82 9.00 1.18
CA PRO A 42 -10.03 8.86 -0.05
C PRO A 42 -8.54 8.95 0.21
N ALA A 43 -7.78 8.02 -0.36
CA ALA A 43 -6.34 7.98 -0.18
C ALA A 43 -5.64 8.94 -1.13
N THR A 44 -4.56 9.56 -0.66
CA THR A 44 -3.77 10.49 -1.45
C THR A 44 -2.30 10.08 -1.56
N SER A 45 -1.87 9.14 -0.73
CA SER A 45 -0.46 8.72 -0.70
C SER A 45 -0.36 7.29 -0.18
N LEU A 46 0.86 6.78 -0.13
CA LEU A 46 1.15 5.47 0.46
C LEU A 46 1.94 5.68 1.73
N ASP A 47 1.56 4.96 2.78
CA ASP A 47 2.23 5.01 4.06
C ASP A 47 3.01 3.72 4.28
N HIS A 48 4.17 3.82 4.93
CA HIS A 48 4.95 2.66 5.35
C HIS A 48 4.38 2.18 6.69
N ILE A 49 3.83 0.96 6.71
CA ILE A 49 3.24 0.39 7.93
C ILE A 49 4.30 0.32 9.03
N VAL A 50 5.46 -0.25 8.70
CA VAL A 50 6.65 -0.12 9.53
C VAL A 50 7.47 1.01 8.94
N PRO A 51 7.73 2.08 9.69
CA PRO A 51 8.45 3.23 9.15
C PRO A 51 9.84 2.89 8.64
N ARG A 52 10.28 3.62 7.63
CA ARG A 52 11.59 3.36 7.00
C ARG A 52 12.73 3.45 8.02
N HIS A 53 12.70 4.40 8.92
CA HIS A 53 13.77 4.56 9.91
C HIS A 53 13.77 3.45 10.98
N ARG A 54 12.73 2.60 10.97
CA ARG A 54 12.65 1.42 11.85
C ARG A 54 12.81 0.13 11.04
N SER A 55 13.59 0.21 9.96
CA SER A 55 13.85 -0.91 9.07
C SER A 55 12.66 -1.33 8.22
N GLY A 56 11.70 -0.45 8.04
CA GLY A 56 10.56 -0.73 7.16
C GLY A 56 10.99 -0.72 5.71
N SER A 57 10.59 -1.75 4.97
CA SER A 57 10.91 -1.87 3.55
C SER A 57 9.89 -1.14 2.69
N SER A 58 10.20 -1.01 1.40
CA SER A 58 9.26 -0.50 0.41
C SER A 58 8.57 -1.64 -0.35
N ASN A 59 8.55 -2.84 0.22
CA ASN A 59 7.77 -3.93 -0.29
C ASN A 59 6.30 -3.53 -0.26
N ARG A 60 5.54 -3.95 -1.28
CA ARG A 60 4.14 -3.51 -1.40
C ARG A 60 3.29 -3.86 -0.18
N HIS A 61 3.62 -4.94 0.52
CA HIS A 61 2.87 -5.36 1.71
C HIS A 61 3.29 -4.62 2.98
N ASN A 62 4.27 -3.71 2.88
CA ASN A 62 4.57 -2.76 3.94
C ASN A 62 4.04 -1.37 3.61
N LEU A 63 3.28 -1.26 2.53
CA LEU A 63 2.70 0.00 2.09
C LEU A 63 1.19 -0.13 2.08
N LEU A 64 0.50 0.93 2.44
CA LEU A 64 -0.94 0.97 2.28
C LEU A 64 -1.39 2.37 1.95
N PRO A 65 -2.53 2.49 1.22
CA PRO A 65 -3.06 3.81 0.88
C PRO A 65 -3.43 4.57 2.13
N CYS A 66 -3.15 5.85 2.14
CA CYS A 66 -3.34 6.67 3.33
C CYS A 66 -3.81 8.05 2.94
N CYS A 67 -4.73 8.62 3.70
CA CYS A 67 -5.14 10.00 3.50
C CYS A 67 -4.12 10.92 4.15
N ARG A 68 -4.16 12.20 3.77
CA ARG A 68 -3.20 13.17 4.28
C ARG A 68 -3.25 13.31 5.80
N ARG A 69 -4.46 13.33 6.36
CA ARG A 69 -4.63 13.48 7.80
C ARG A 69 -3.99 12.33 8.57
N CYS A 70 -4.28 11.09 8.17
CA CYS A 70 -3.71 9.92 8.83
C CYS A 70 -2.20 9.86 8.65
N ASN A 71 -1.73 10.19 7.45
CA ASN A 71 -0.29 10.19 7.17
C ASN A 71 0.45 11.15 8.07
N GLN A 72 -0.08 12.35 8.25
CA GLN A 72 0.53 13.36 9.13
C GLN A 72 0.43 12.95 10.60
N ALA A 73 -0.73 12.45 11.03
CA ALA A 73 -0.93 12.07 12.42
C ALA A 73 -0.06 10.89 12.84
N LYS A 74 0.04 9.88 11.95
CA LYS A 74 0.86 8.69 12.24
C LYS A 74 2.35 9.04 12.19
N SER A 75 2.74 9.86 11.24
CA SER A 75 4.12 10.26 11.05
C SER A 75 5.03 9.02 11.02
N SER A 76 6.07 8.96 11.85
CA SER A 76 7.02 7.86 11.88
C SER A 76 6.75 6.85 12.98
N THR A 77 5.53 6.83 13.51
CA THR A 77 5.12 5.88 14.53
C THR A 77 4.73 4.55 13.87
N ARG A 78 4.89 3.45 14.57
CA ARG A 78 4.45 2.17 14.07
C ARG A 78 2.93 2.11 14.01
N MET A 79 2.40 1.42 13.01
CA MET A 79 0.97 1.32 12.77
C MET A 79 0.22 0.79 14.01
N GLU A 80 0.70 -0.29 14.59
CA GLU A 80 0.01 -0.93 15.72
C GLU A 80 -0.01 -0.05 16.97
N GLU A 81 0.96 0.83 17.13
CA GLU A 81 0.99 1.72 18.27
C GLU A 81 0.06 2.92 18.06
N TRP A 82 0.02 3.42 16.85
CA TRP A 82 -0.74 4.61 16.52
C TRP A 82 -2.22 4.32 16.28
N TYR A 83 -2.51 3.31 15.48
CA TYR A 83 -3.88 3.07 15.02
C TYR A 83 -4.84 2.74 16.15
N VAL A 84 -4.41 1.92 17.11
CA VAL A 84 -5.27 1.50 18.21
C VAL A 84 -5.76 2.66 19.07
N ARG A 85 -5.07 3.79 19.01
CA ARG A 85 -5.45 4.97 19.81
C ARG A 85 -6.40 5.91 19.10
N GLN A 86 -6.74 5.64 17.86
CA GLN A 86 -7.58 6.53 17.07
C GLN A 86 -9.05 6.24 17.33
N ASP A 87 -9.88 7.30 17.30
CA ASP A 87 -11.32 7.13 17.50
C ASP A 87 -11.99 6.40 16.34
N PHE A 88 -11.35 6.38 15.17
CA PHE A 88 -11.86 5.65 14.02
C PHE A 88 -11.30 4.22 13.91
N PHE A 89 -10.63 3.75 14.94
CA PHE A 89 -10.09 2.39 14.97
C PHE A 89 -11.22 1.37 14.88
N THR A 90 -11.02 0.34 14.06
CA THR A 90 -11.89 -0.84 14.07
C THR A 90 -11.02 -2.09 14.03
N GLN A 91 -11.46 -3.13 14.71
CA GLN A 91 -10.74 -4.39 14.72
C GLN A 91 -10.73 -5.02 13.33
N ALA A 92 -11.82 -4.89 12.59
CA ALA A 92 -11.90 -5.42 11.22
C ALA A 92 -10.81 -4.82 10.33
N ARG A 93 -10.59 -3.52 10.48
CA ARG A 93 -9.58 -2.82 9.71
C ARG A 93 -8.17 -3.22 10.14
N MET A 94 -7.97 -3.36 11.44
CA MET A 94 -6.69 -3.83 11.98
C MET A 94 -6.37 -5.23 11.44
N ASP A 95 -7.37 -6.11 11.39
CA ASP A 95 -7.19 -7.46 10.88
C ASP A 95 -6.83 -7.44 9.38
N LYS A 96 -7.44 -6.55 8.63
CA LYS A 96 -7.14 -6.41 7.21
C LYS A 96 -5.70 -5.96 7.00
N ILE A 97 -5.26 -4.99 7.78
CA ILE A 97 -3.88 -4.49 7.70
C ILE A 97 -2.89 -5.59 8.08
N THR A 98 -3.20 -6.33 9.14
CA THR A 98 -2.36 -7.43 9.59
C THR A 98 -2.25 -8.53 8.54
N SER A 99 -3.37 -8.91 7.93
CA SER A 99 -3.38 -9.90 6.85
C SER A 99 -2.55 -9.43 5.66
N TRP A 100 -2.70 -8.17 5.30
CA TRP A 100 -1.94 -7.58 4.19
C TRP A 100 -0.44 -7.65 4.46
N THR A 101 -0.03 -7.33 5.68
CA THR A 101 1.38 -7.38 6.08
C THR A 101 1.92 -8.82 6.05
N LYS A 102 1.13 -9.77 6.54
CA LYS A 102 1.53 -11.17 6.56
C LYS A 102 1.69 -11.76 5.17
N GLN A 103 0.95 -11.27 4.20
CA GLN A 103 1.07 -11.73 2.83
C GLN A 103 2.49 -11.48 2.30
N GLY A 104 3.10 -10.38 2.69
CA GLY A 104 4.48 -10.10 2.31
C GLY A 104 5.47 -11.12 2.87
N ILE A 105 5.23 -11.61 4.08
CA ILE A 105 6.08 -12.61 4.70
C ILE A 105 5.92 -13.96 3.98
N VAL A 106 4.69 -14.33 3.66
CA VAL A 106 4.42 -15.56 2.92
C VAL A 106 5.10 -15.54 1.55
N ASP A 107 5.03 -14.41 0.86
CA ASP A 107 5.65 -14.26 -0.45
C ASP A 107 7.17 -14.40 -0.40
N LEU A 108 7.80 -14.03 0.70
CA LEU A 108 9.25 -14.17 0.86
C LEU A 108 9.67 -15.64 0.91
N PHE A 109 8.82 -16.52 1.41
CA PHE A 109 9.15 -17.93 1.56
C PHE A 109 8.50 -18.81 0.48
N ALA A 110 7.75 -18.21 -0.39
CA ALA A 110 7.18 -18.94 -1.52
C ALA A 110 8.18 -19.01 -2.67
#